data_9d6edd088798a52660bed5e5c632bf07
#
_entry.id   9d6edd088798a52660bed5e5c632bf07
#
_cell.length_a   1.000
_cell.length_b   1.000
_cell.length_c   1.000
_cell.angle_alpha   90.00
_cell.angle_beta   90.00
_cell.angle_gamma   90.00
#
_symmetry.space_group_name_H-M   'P 1'
#
loop_
_entity.id
_entity.type
_entity.pdbx_description
1 polymer ?
#
loop_
_entity_poly.entity_id
_entity_poly.type
_entity_poly.pdbx_seq_one_letter_code
_entity_poly.pdbx_strand_id
1 'polypeptide(L)'
;MLRVLKRVLQILSVLVVLSLVAAGGATLYALHAYRKTWDVPLPSTRASTDPAMIARGEYLVNGPAHCADCHAPGKEAMQRGEIVPLTGGFGENTFLGHWIAPNLTSDNATGIGAMSDGQIARVLRTGVNREGRLALPFKDSYADMTEEDLVAILSYLRSLKPLPGVGPRKDVNILGKITLAYFMEPYGPKHLPIRKRFEPEATPAYGDYLANVVGRCQSCHTPRSLKTGEFLGPSFSGGLAFKAHATPGVHYVTPNLTPDPETGIMAAWTEDAFVEVMRRGALFADSPIPWGSYRRMTDVDLRAIYRYLHALAPVHRDNGPTVQSEAEFARRNP
;
A
#
# COMPACT_ATOMS: atom_id res chain seq x y z
N MET A 1 3.34 52.47 -30.07
CA MET A 1 2.53 51.63 -29.19
C MET A 1 1.91 50.42 -29.90
N LEU A 2 1.15 50.61 -30.98
CA LEU A 2 0.45 49.54 -31.71
C LEU A 2 1.39 48.44 -32.29
N ARG A 3 2.55 48.83 -32.86
CA ARG A 3 3.54 47.88 -33.41
C ARG A 3 4.22 47.02 -32.35
N VAL A 4 4.46 47.56 -31.17
CA VAL A 4 5.03 46.83 -30.03
C VAL A 4 4.01 45.81 -29.50
N LEU A 5 2.76 46.23 -29.32
CA LEU A 5 1.67 45.36 -28.91
C LEU A 5 1.48 44.17 -29.87
N LYS A 6 1.52 44.45 -31.20
CA LYS A 6 1.39 43.41 -32.22
C LYS A 6 2.53 42.38 -32.17
N ARG A 7 3.78 42.83 -31.93
CA ARG A 7 4.94 41.93 -31.77
C ARG A 7 4.81 41.09 -30.46
N VAL A 8 4.39 41.70 -29.36
CA VAL A 8 4.17 40.99 -28.11
C VAL A 8 3.10 39.89 -28.29
N LEU A 9 1.97 40.20 -28.92
CA LEU A 9 0.92 39.23 -29.21
C LEU A 9 1.40 38.10 -30.14
N GLN A 10 2.24 38.39 -31.12
CA GLN A 10 2.85 37.37 -32.00
C GLN A 10 3.78 36.44 -31.21
N ILE A 11 4.63 37.00 -30.33
CA ILE A 11 5.52 36.20 -29.49
C ILE A 11 4.70 35.29 -28.54
N LEU A 12 3.69 35.86 -27.89
CA LEU A 12 2.81 35.09 -27.02
C LEU A 12 2.08 33.96 -27.76
N SER A 13 1.54 34.22 -28.95
CA SER A 13 0.89 33.19 -29.74
C SER A 13 1.87 32.08 -30.19
N VAL A 14 3.09 32.42 -30.56
CA VAL A 14 4.13 31.41 -30.87
C VAL A 14 4.46 30.57 -29.63
N LEU A 15 4.63 31.19 -28.45
CA LEU A 15 4.91 30.47 -27.21
C LEU A 15 3.74 29.54 -26.83
N VAL A 16 2.50 29.97 -27.00
CA VAL A 16 1.32 29.14 -26.76
C VAL A 16 1.29 27.93 -27.71
N VAL A 17 1.54 28.16 -29.02
CA VAL A 17 1.60 27.07 -30.00
C VAL A 17 2.71 26.07 -29.66
N LEU A 18 3.91 26.56 -29.35
CA LEU A 18 5.03 25.70 -28.95
C LEU A 18 4.71 24.89 -27.66
N SER A 19 4.06 25.52 -26.68
CA SER A 19 3.64 24.85 -25.47
C SER A 19 2.59 23.75 -25.74
N LEU A 20 1.63 24.02 -26.61
CA LEU A 20 0.63 23.03 -27.02
C LEU A 20 1.26 21.87 -27.79
N VAL A 21 2.20 22.11 -28.68
CA VAL A 21 2.94 21.06 -29.39
C VAL A 21 3.77 20.22 -28.43
N ALA A 22 4.48 20.86 -27.49
CA ALA A 22 5.25 20.16 -26.47
C ALA A 22 4.35 19.32 -25.55
N ALA A 23 3.23 19.87 -25.09
CA ALA A 23 2.24 19.13 -24.28
C ALA A 23 1.62 17.96 -25.05
N GLY A 24 1.27 18.16 -26.31
CA GLY A 24 0.79 17.09 -27.20
C GLY A 24 1.82 15.99 -27.39
N GLY A 25 3.07 16.34 -27.67
CA GLY A 25 4.18 15.40 -27.78
C GLY A 25 4.43 14.62 -26.51
N ALA A 26 4.46 15.30 -25.35
CA ALA A 26 4.60 14.66 -24.05
C ALA A 26 3.44 13.70 -23.73
N THR A 27 2.21 14.09 -24.09
CA THR A 27 1.03 13.23 -23.93
C THR A 27 1.10 11.99 -24.82
N LEU A 28 1.45 12.13 -26.08
CA LEU A 28 1.64 11.01 -27.01
C LEU A 28 2.75 10.07 -26.54
N TYR A 29 3.86 10.62 -26.07
CA TYR A 29 4.92 9.83 -25.43
C TYR A 29 4.40 9.07 -24.22
N ALA A 30 3.67 9.73 -23.32
CA ALA A 30 3.10 9.06 -22.13
C ALA A 30 2.13 7.94 -22.50
N LEU A 31 1.29 8.11 -23.53
CA LEU A 31 0.39 7.07 -24.05
C LEU A 31 1.12 5.83 -24.59
N HIS A 32 2.35 5.99 -24.99
CA HIS A 32 3.22 4.88 -25.40
C HIS A 32 4.01 4.33 -24.23
N ALA A 33 4.69 5.20 -23.49
CA ALA A 33 5.66 4.85 -22.45
C ALA A 33 5.03 4.24 -21.19
N TYR A 34 3.74 4.50 -20.88
CA TYR A 34 3.09 3.84 -19.74
C TYR A 34 3.00 2.30 -19.88
N ARG A 35 3.18 1.80 -21.13
CA ARG A 35 3.23 0.37 -21.45
C ARG A 35 4.64 -0.22 -21.37
N LYS A 36 5.63 0.59 -20.95
CA LYS A 36 7.02 0.15 -20.80
C LYS A 36 7.09 -1.15 -20.02
N THR A 37 7.90 -2.05 -20.52
CA THR A 37 8.27 -3.29 -19.82
C THR A 37 9.63 -3.09 -19.15
N TRP A 38 9.79 -3.78 -18.03
CA TRP A 38 10.98 -3.75 -17.21
C TRP A 38 11.59 -5.14 -17.17
N ASP A 39 12.87 -5.21 -17.51
CA ASP A 39 13.65 -6.45 -17.41
C ASP A 39 14.15 -6.61 -15.97
N VAL A 40 13.29 -7.17 -15.12
CA VAL A 40 13.62 -7.47 -13.73
C VAL A 40 13.74 -8.99 -13.59
N PRO A 41 14.90 -9.50 -13.16
CA PRO A 41 15.14 -10.94 -13.02
C PRO A 41 14.11 -11.59 -12.09
N LEU A 42 13.75 -12.82 -12.38
CA LEU A 42 12.89 -13.61 -11.50
C LEU A 42 13.70 -14.09 -10.30
N PRO A 43 13.19 -13.84 -9.06
CA PRO A 43 13.78 -14.44 -7.87
C PRO A 43 13.78 -15.97 -7.95
N SER A 44 14.78 -16.59 -7.34
CA SER A 44 14.86 -18.05 -7.22
C SER A 44 13.94 -18.65 -6.15
N THR A 45 13.21 -17.82 -5.44
CA THR A 45 12.25 -18.19 -4.40
C THR A 45 11.25 -19.21 -4.90
N ARG A 46 10.98 -20.26 -4.10
CA ARG A 46 10.02 -21.32 -4.39
C ARG A 46 9.12 -21.55 -3.20
N ALA A 47 7.86 -21.88 -3.48
CA ALA A 47 6.92 -22.35 -2.48
C ALA A 47 7.39 -23.67 -1.87
N SER A 48 7.07 -23.87 -0.60
CA SER A 48 7.29 -25.10 0.15
C SER A 48 5.97 -25.86 0.32
N THR A 49 6.05 -27.16 0.45
CA THR A 49 4.92 -28.03 0.83
C THR A 49 4.90 -28.33 2.34
N ASP A 50 5.85 -27.77 3.08
CA ASP A 50 5.90 -27.91 4.54
C ASP A 50 4.65 -27.30 5.18
N PRO A 51 3.87 -28.06 5.97
CA PRO A 51 2.68 -27.54 6.67
C PRO A 51 2.96 -26.32 7.56
N ALA A 52 4.14 -26.26 8.19
CA ALA A 52 4.50 -25.13 9.04
C ALA A 52 4.68 -23.83 8.22
N MET A 53 5.29 -23.95 7.03
CA MET A 53 5.43 -22.82 6.11
C MET A 53 4.07 -22.38 5.55
N ILE A 54 3.19 -23.31 5.23
CA ILE A 54 1.83 -23.01 4.76
C ILE A 54 1.05 -22.28 5.86
N ALA A 55 1.11 -22.77 7.10
CA ALA A 55 0.43 -22.14 8.26
C ALA A 55 0.99 -20.74 8.55
N ARG A 56 2.31 -20.56 8.45
CA ARG A 56 2.94 -19.23 8.56
C ARG A 56 2.43 -18.29 7.45
N GLY A 57 2.33 -18.77 6.22
CA GLY A 57 1.80 -18.03 5.08
C GLY A 57 0.34 -17.64 5.26
N GLU A 58 -0.50 -18.57 5.73
CA GLU A 58 -1.90 -18.30 6.08
C GLU A 58 -2.01 -17.16 7.09
N TYR A 59 -1.21 -17.22 8.15
CA TYR A 59 -1.14 -16.19 9.17
C TYR A 59 -0.75 -14.83 8.58
N LEU A 60 0.32 -14.79 7.78
CA LEU A 60 0.79 -13.54 7.16
C LEU A 60 -0.25 -12.93 6.23
N VAL A 61 -0.82 -13.72 5.33
CA VAL A 61 -1.76 -13.27 4.28
C VAL A 61 -3.07 -12.74 4.89
N ASN A 62 -3.60 -13.40 5.91
CA ASN A 62 -4.88 -13.03 6.56
C ASN A 62 -4.69 -12.18 7.83
N GLY A 63 -3.46 -11.94 8.23
CA GLY A 63 -3.09 -11.12 9.39
C GLY A 63 -2.21 -9.95 8.97
N PRO A 64 -0.93 -9.89 9.41
CA PRO A 64 -0.10 -8.70 9.30
C PRO A 64 0.12 -8.17 7.88
N ALA A 65 0.25 -9.04 6.87
CA ALA A 65 0.41 -8.60 5.47
C ALA A 65 -0.93 -8.18 4.81
N HIS A 66 -2.05 -8.39 5.47
CA HIS A 66 -3.42 -7.97 5.12
C HIS A 66 -3.80 -8.08 3.63
N CYS A 67 -3.32 -9.12 2.93
CA CYS A 67 -3.59 -9.31 1.49
C CYS A 67 -5.10 -9.44 1.21
N ALA A 68 -5.83 -10.08 2.13
CA ALA A 68 -7.27 -10.29 2.04
C ALA A 68 -8.07 -8.97 1.96
N ASP A 69 -7.58 -7.86 2.54
CA ASP A 69 -8.28 -6.56 2.52
C ASP A 69 -8.51 -6.00 1.11
N CYS A 70 -7.65 -6.39 0.15
CA CYS A 70 -7.83 -6.05 -1.26
C CYS A 70 -8.23 -7.26 -2.10
N HIS A 71 -7.76 -8.46 -1.78
CA HIS A 71 -7.91 -9.63 -2.63
C HIS A 71 -9.10 -10.53 -2.26
N ALA A 72 -9.89 -10.17 -1.25
CA ALA A 72 -11.18 -10.78 -0.97
C ALA A 72 -12.32 -10.08 -1.77
N PRO A 73 -13.44 -10.78 -2.05
CA PRO A 73 -14.55 -10.21 -2.81
C PRO A 73 -15.36 -9.16 -2.04
N GLY A 74 -15.18 -9.04 -0.72
CA GLY A 74 -15.86 -8.07 0.14
C GLY A 74 -15.17 -7.93 1.49
N LYS A 75 -15.49 -6.85 2.23
CA LYS A 75 -14.84 -6.50 3.49
C LYS A 75 -15.60 -6.98 4.74
N GLU A 76 -16.90 -7.23 4.63
CA GLU A 76 -17.77 -7.46 5.80
C GLU A 76 -17.38 -8.70 6.59
N ALA A 77 -17.13 -9.83 5.91
CA ALA A 77 -16.69 -11.07 6.56
C ALA A 77 -15.31 -10.92 7.20
N MET A 78 -14.40 -10.25 6.51
CA MET A 78 -13.05 -9.96 7.04
C MET A 78 -13.09 -9.04 8.24
N GLN A 79 -13.95 -8.01 8.25
CA GLN A 79 -14.12 -7.13 9.41
C GLN A 79 -14.58 -7.91 10.65
N ARG A 80 -15.33 -9.00 10.47
CA ARG A 80 -15.66 -9.94 11.55
C ARG A 80 -14.50 -10.88 11.93
N GLY A 81 -13.36 -10.82 11.19
CA GLY A 81 -12.19 -11.67 11.41
C GLY A 81 -12.30 -13.05 10.76
N GLU A 82 -13.20 -13.24 9.80
CA GLU A 82 -13.34 -14.48 9.04
C GLU A 82 -12.24 -14.59 7.97
N ILE A 83 -11.80 -15.82 7.68
CA ILE A 83 -10.95 -16.10 6.52
C ILE A 83 -11.88 -16.28 5.32
N VAL A 84 -11.62 -15.52 4.28
CA VAL A 84 -12.43 -15.53 3.06
C VAL A 84 -11.57 -15.91 1.85
N PRO A 85 -12.16 -16.52 0.81
CA PRO A 85 -11.43 -16.82 -0.42
C PRO A 85 -10.86 -15.55 -1.06
N LEU A 86 -9.61 -15.63 -1.54
CA LEU A 86 -8.91 -14.52 -2.17
C LEU A 86 -9.24 -14.42 -3.68
N THR A 87 -10.51 -14.40 -4.02
CA THR A 87 -10.99 -14.42 -5.41
C THR A 87 -10.94 -13.06 -6.11
N GLY A 88 -10.42 -12.04 -5.44
CA GLY A 88 -10.33 -10.68 -5.98
C GLY A 88 -11.68 -9.96 -6.00
N GLY A 89 -11.68 -8.79 -6.63
CA GLY A 89 -12.91 -8.03 -6.87
C GLY A 89 -13.01 -6.71 -6.10
N PHE A 90 -12.19 -6.50 -5.07
CA PHE A 90 -12.12 -5.17 -4.46
C PHE A 90 -11.60 -4.16 -5.49
N GLY A 91 -12.39 -3.13 -5.74
CA GLY A 91 -12.07 -2.05 -6.67
C GLY A 91 -11.93 -0.72 -5.95
N GLU A 92 -10.98 0.09 -6.40
CA GLU A 92 -10.77 1.43 -5.88
C GLU A 92 -10.61 2.44 -7.01
N ASN A 93 -11.29 3.60 -6.85
CA ASN A 93 -11.13 4.74 -7.72
C ASN A 93 -10.07 5.68 -7.13
N THR A 94 -8.99 5.84 -7.88
CA THR A 94 -7.93 6.79 -7.53
C THR A 94 -7.85 7.91 -8.57
N PHE A 95 -7.07 8.95 -8.30
CA PHE A 95 -6.79 9.99 -9.29
C PHE A 95 -6.06 9.47 -10.54
N LEU A 96 -5.48 8.25 -10.47
CA LEU A 96 -4.77 7.61 -11.59
C LEU A 96 -5.67 6.71 -12.44
N GLY A 97 -6.89 6.41 -11.97
CA GLY A 97 -7.84 5.53 -12.63
C GLY A 97 -8.50 4.55 -11.67
N HIS A 98 -9.18 3.57 -12.25
CA HIS A 98 -9.86 2.50 -11.52
C HIS A 98 -9.01 1.23 -11.49
N TRP A 99 -8.89 0.61 -10.33
CA TRP A 99 -8.09 -0.58 -10.08
C TRP A 99 -8.96 -1.66 -9.45
N ILE A 100 -8.79 -2.89 -9.89
CA ILE A 100 -9.44 -4.05 -9.28
C ILE A 100 -8.36 -5.04 -8.86
N ALA A 101 -8.36 -5.42 -7.59
CA ALA A 101 -7.46 -6.42 -7.05
C ALA A 101 -7.77 -7.80 -7.65
N PRO A 102 -6.76 -8.51 -8.19
CA PRO A 102 -6.96 -9.78 -8.85
C PRO A 102 -7.18 -10.94 -7.87
N ASN A 103 -7.68 -12.04 -8.40
CA ASN A 103 -7.74 -13.35 -7.77
C ASN A 103 -6.33 -13.88 -7.45
N LEU A 104 -6.10 -14.28 -6.21
CA LEU A 104 -4.84 -14.90 -5.73
C LEU A 104 -4.96 -16.41 -5.53
N THR A 105 -6.08 -17.03 -5.87
CA THR A 105 -6.21 -18.49 -5.81
C THR A 105 -5.43 -19.18 -6.96
N SER A 106 -5.22 -20.48 -6.85
CA SER A 106 -4.52 -21.28 -7.86
C SER A 106 -5.32 -21.49 -9.15
N ASP A 107 -6.35 -20.68 -9.43
CA ASP A 107 -7.08 -20.70 -10.70
C ASP A 107 -6.17 -20.24 -11.86
N ASN A 108 -6.14 -21.01 -12.95
CA ASN A 108 -5.27 -20.74 -14.10
C ASN A 108 -5.76 -19.58 -14.98
N ALA A 109 -7.06 -19.35 -15.03
CA ALA A 109 -7.67 -18.37 -15.92
C ALA A 109 -7.70 -16.97 -15.32
N THR A 110 -8.11 -16.86 -14.07
CA THR A 110 -8.33 -15.57 -13.40
C THR A 110 -7.37 -15.32 -12.25
N GLY A 111 -6.72 -16.35 -11.70
CA GLY A 111 -5.83 -16.31 -10.56
C GLY A 111 -4.34 -16.41 -10.91
N ILE A 112 -3.59 -16.91 -9.94
CA ILE A 112 -2.13 -17.04 -10.04
C ILE A 112 -1.67 -18.42 -10.47
N GLY A 113 -2.58 -19.36 -10.79
CA GLY A 113 -2.24 -20.75 -11.12
C GLY A 113 -1.27 -20.89 -12.28
N ALA A 114 -1.42 -20.08 -13.32
CA ALA A 114 -0.54 -20.06 -14.48
C ALA A 114 0.80 -19.30 -14.27
N MET A 115 1.01 -18.65 -13.11
CA MET A 115 2.24 -17.93 -12.80
C MET A 115 3.27 -18.88 -12.14
N SER A 116 4.55 -18.69 -12.42
CA SER A 116 5.62 -19.33 -11.63
C SER A 116 5.79 -18.65 -10.28
N ASP A 117 6.39 -19.35 -9.30
CA ASP A 117 6.70 -18.78 -7.99
C ASP A 117 7.61 -17.54 -8.11
N GLY A 118 8.61 -17.60 -9.00
CA GLY A 118 9.47 -16.46 -9.28
C GLY A 118 8.71 -15.26 -9.84
N GLN A 119 7.66 -15.47 -10.64
CA GLN A 119 6.82 -14.37 -11.14
C GLN A 119 6.00 -13.74 -10.01
N ILE A 120 5.45 -14.53 -9.08
CA ILE A 120 4.72 -14.01 -7.92
C ILE A 120 5.68 -13.28 -6.98
N ALA A 121 6.84 -13.89 -6.68
CA ALA A 121 7.88 -13.28 -5.86
C ALA A 121 8.36 -11.93 -6.45
N ARG A 122 8.53 -11.84 -7.77
CA ARG A 122 8.88 -10.60 -8.45
C ARG A 122 7.82 -9.51 -8.26
N VAL A 123 6.54 -9.85 -8.39
CA VAL A 123 5.46 -8.88 -8.14
C VAL A 123 5.55 -8.34 -6.71
N LEU A 124 5.71 -9.21 -5.72
CA LEU A 124 5.78 -8.83 -4.31
C LEU A 124 7.02 -7.97 -4.01
N ARG A 125 8.17 -8.32 -4.59
CA ARG A 125 9.44 -7.62 -4.38
C ARG A 125 9.54 -6.29 -5.11
N THR A 126 9.04 -6.23 -6.34
CA THR A 126 9.37 -5.14 -7.28
C THR A 126 8.17 -4.45 -7.90
N GLY A 127 6.97 -4.97 -7.71
CA GLY A 127 5.76 -4.50 -8.37
C GLY A 127 5.70 -4.85 -9.86
N VAL A 128 6.62 -5.66 -10.40
CA VAL A 128 6.64 -6.03 -11.83
C VAL A 128 5.90 -7.34 -12.06
N ASN A 129 4.82 -7.28 -12.82
CA ASN A 129 3.96 -8.42 -13.12
C ASN A 129 4.58 -9.39 -14.15
N ARG A 130 3.86 -10.47 -14.50
CA ARG A 130 4.35 -11.49 -15.44
C ARG A 130 4.67 -10.94 -16.83
N GLU A 131 3.99 -9.88 -17.28
CA GLU A 131 4.24 -9.23 -18.55
C GLU A 131 5.41 -8.22 -18.50
N GLY A 132 6.11 -8.12 -17.39
CA GLY A 132 7.20 -7.15 -17.23
C GLY A 132 6.71 -5.71 -16.96
N ARG A 133 5.44 -5.50 -16.65
CA ARG A 133 4.85 -4.17 -16.41
C ARG A 133 4.60 -3.93 -14.93
N LEU A 134 4.57 -2.66 -14.53
CA LEU A 134 4.16 -2.31 -13.18
C LEU A 134 2.72 -2.77 -12.91
N ALA A 135 2.55 -3.57 -11.87
CA ALA A 135 1.28 -4.16 -11.49
C ALA A 135 0.40 -3.17 -10.75
N LEU A 136 0.98 -2.25 -9.99
CA LEU A 136 0.30 -1.48 -8.98
C LEU A 136 0.56 0.01 -9.08
N PRO A 137 -0.43 0.84 -8.63
CA PRO A 137 -0.18 2.24 -8.31
C PRO A 137 0.55 2.42 -6.96
N PHE A 138 0.79 1.33 -6.20
CA PHE A 138 1.37 1.42 -4.86
C PHE A 138 2.89 1.31 -4.90
N LYS A 139 3.55 2.30 -4.35
CA LYS A 139 5.00 2.34 -4.19
C LYS A 139 5.51 1.51 -3.01
N ASP A 140 4.59 0.88 -2.28
CA ASP A 140 4.91 0.08 -1.10
C ASP A 140 4.90 -1.40 -1.44
N SER A 141 6.04 -1.92 -1.82
CA SER A 141 6.23 -3.34 -2.07
C SER A 141 6.68 -4.08 -0.80
N TYR A 142 6.59 -5.39 -0.83
CA TYR A 142 7.21 -6.25 0.17
C TYR A 142 8.70 -6.50 -0.16
N ALA A 143 9.40 -5.48 -0.67
CA ALA A 143 10.76 -5.61 -1.19
C ALA A 143 11.75 -6.11 -0.13
N ASP A 144 11.64 -5.62 1.10
CA ASP A 144 12.51 -5.98 2.22
C ASP A 144 11.96 -7.12 3.10
N MET A 145 10.86 -7.78 2.68
CA MET A 145 10.34 -8.96 3.39
C MET A 145 11.41 -10.05 3.46
N THR A 146 11.48 -10.76 4.59
CA THR A 146 12.43 -11.87 4.73
C THR A 146 12.18 -12.93 3.66
N GLU A 147 13.21 -13.72 3.34
CA GLU A 147 13.04 -14.80 2.38
C GLU A 147 12.08 -15.87 2.91
N GLU A 148 12.15 -16.18 4.22
CA GLU A 148 11.26 -17.15 4.85
C GLU A 148 9.79 -16.73 4.79
N ASP A 149 9.46 -15.47 5.12
CA ASP A 149 8.08 -14.98 5.06
C ASP A 149 7.56 -14.90 3.61
N LEU A 150 8.42 -14.58 2.65
CA LEU A 150 8.04 -14.63 1.24
C LEU A 150 7.76 -16.06 0.78
N VAL A 151 8.59 -17.03 1.15
CA VAL A 151 8.35 -18.47 0.89
C VAL A 151 7.05 -18.90 1.56
N ALA A 152 6.80 -18.50 2.80
CA ALA A 152 5.57 -18.83 3.52
C ALA A 152 4.32 -18.30 2.80
N ILE A 153 4.31 -17.04 2.38
CA ILE A 153 3.21 -16.46 1.60
C ILE A 153 2.99 -17.24 0.31
N LEU A 154 4.05 -17.52 -0.45
CA LEU A 154 3.93 -18.31 -1.68
C LEU A 154 3.36 -19.70 -1.41
N SER A 155 3.82 -20.36 -0.35
CA SER A 155 3.37 -21.71 0.04
C SER A 155 1.88 -21.74 0.35
N TYR A 156 1.39 -20.76 1.11
CA TYR A 156 -0.04 -20.64 1.39
C TYR A 156 -0.84 -20.34 0.12
N LEU A 157 -0.42 -19.36 -0.71
CA LEU A 157 -1.12 -19.04 -1.94
C LEU A 157 -1.19 -20.24 -2.90
N ARG A 158 -0.14 -21.08 -2.95
CA ARG A 158 -0.12 -22.33 -3.74
C ARG A 158 -1.03 -23.42 -3.17
N SER A 159 -1.25 -23.44 -1.85
CA SER A 159 -2.14 -24.41 -1.20
C SER A 159 -3.63 -24.08 -1.40
N LEU A 160 -3.96 -22.86 -1.82
CA LEU A 160 -5.35 -22.45 -2.03
C LEU A 160 -5.99 -23.24 -3.18
N LYS A 161 -7.22 -23.71 -2.97
CA LYS A 161 -8.01 -24.34 -4.02
C LYS A 161 -8.25 -23.37 -5.16
N PRO A 162 -8.20 -23.83 -6.43
CA PRO A 162 -8.55 -23.00 -7.57
C PRO A 162 -10.04 -22.61 -7.49
N LEU A 163 -10.30 -21.32 -7.43
CA LEU A 163 -11.63 -20.75 -7.46
C LEU A 163 -11.68 -19.68 -8.55
N PRO A 164 -12.71 -19.69 -9.41
CA PRO A 164 -12.88 -18.62 -10.39
C PRO A 164 -13.13 -17.29 -9.65
N GLY A 165 -12.57 -16.23 -10.20
CA GLY A 165 -12.67 -14.92 -9.58
C GLY A 165 -12.39 -13.80 -10.57
N VAL A 166 -12.04 -12.63 -10.07
CA VAL A 166 -11.77 -11.46 -10.92
C VAL A 166 -10.30 -11.45 -11.33
N GLY A 167 -10.06 -11.50 -12.63
CA GLY A 167 -8.73 -11.29 -13.19
C GLY A 167 -8.25 -9.85 -13.00
N PRO A 168 -6.93 -9.59 -13.17
CA PRO A 168 -6.37 -8.26 -12.98
C PRO A 168 -7.00 -7.28 -13.98
N ARG A 169 -7.63 -6.23 -13.44
CA ARG A 169 -8.21 -5.13 -14.22
C ARG A 169 -7.65 -3.81 -13.75
N LYS A 170 -7.27 -2.98 -14.70
CA LYS A 170 -6.91 -1.59 -14.46
C LYS A 170 -7.39 -0.74 -15.63
N ASP A 171 -8.14 0.28 -15.30
CA ASP A 171 -8.52 1.34 -16.23
C ASP A 171 -7.76 2.61 -15.85
N VAL A 172 -6.60 2.79 -16.50
CA VAL A 172 -5.68 3.89 -16.21
C VAL A 172 -6.10 5.11 -17.03
N ASN A 173 -6.49 6.18 -16.37
CA ASN A 173 -6.81 7.45 -17.02
C ASN A 173 -5.56 8.14 -17.57
N ILE A 174 -5.73 9.27 -18.25
CA ILE A 174 -4.62 9.99 -18.87
C ILE A 174 -3.56 10.45 -17.84
N LEU A 175 -3.99 10.91 -16.67
CA LEU A 175 -3.09 11.33 -15.60
C LEU A 175 -2.30 10.12 -15.05
N GLY A 176 -2.96 8.99 -14.88
CA GLY A 176 -2.30 7.73 -14.50
C GLY A 176 -1.27 7.27 -15.53
N LYS A 177 -1.56 7.39 -16.83
CA LYS A 177 -0.60 7.06 -17.89
C LYS A 177 0.62 7.97 -17.86
N ILE A 178 0.43 9.27 -17.65
CA ILE A 178 1.52 10.23 -17.46
C ILE A 178 2.35 9.87 -16.22
N THR A 179 1.70 9.60 -15.10
CA THR A 179 2.39 9.23 -13.85
C THR A 179 3.20 7.94 -14.01
N LEU A 180 2.64 6.90 -14.62
CA LEU A 180 3.34 5.64 -14.88
C LEU A 180 4.50 5.81 -15.85
N ALA A 181 4.36 6.68 -16.85
CA ALA A 181 5.40 6.89 -17.85
C ALA A 181 6.62 7.65 -17.33
N TYR A 182 6.40 8.66 -16.48
CA TYR A 182 7.44 9.61 -16.11
C TYR A 182 7.93 9.49 -14.66
N PHE A 183 7.09 8.96 -13.75
CA PHE A 183 7.35 9.07 -12.31
C PHE A 183 7.39 7.73 -11.57
N MET A 184 7.02 6.62 -12.23
CA MET A 184 7.00 5.32 -11.57
C MET A 184 8.01 4.36 -12.17
N GLU A 185 8.74 3.70 -11.27
CA GLU A 185 9.75 2.68 -11.57
C GLU A 185 9.51 1.45 -10.69
N PRO A 186 10.04 0.26 -11.08
CA PRO A 186 10.04 -0.90 -10.22
C PRO A 186 10.67 -0.58 -8.87
N TYR A 187 10.13 -1.22 -7.85
CA TYR A 187 10.75 -1.17 -6.52
C TYR A 187 11.97 -2.09 -6.48
N GLY A 188 12.70 -2.00 -5.38
CA GLY A 188 13.75 -2.93 -5.05
C GLY A 188 13.96 -2.96 -3.55
N PRO A 189 14.63 -3.99 -3.03
CA PRO A 189 15.03 -4.04 -1.64
C PRO A 189 15.86 -2.81 -1.29
N LYS A 190 15.52 -2.15 -0.18
CA LYS A 190 16.28 -1.03 0.36
C LYS A 190 17.49 -1.52 1.17
N HIS A 191 17.40 -2.75 1.67
CA HIS A 191 18.42 -3.37 2.50
C HIS A 191 18.93 -4.67 1.87
N LEU A 192 20.22 -4.72 1.58
CA LEU A 192 20.90 -5.91 1.04
C LEU A 192 22.04 -6.30 1.97
N PRO A 193 22.29 -7.60 2.18
CA PRO A 193 21.49 -8.73 1.69
C PRO A 193 20.15 -8.81 2.39
N ILE A 194 19.12 -9.34 1.69
CA ILE A 194 17.81 -9.58 2.28
C ILE A 194 17.97 -10.53 3.47
N ARG A 195 17.36 -10.17 4.59
CA ARG A 195 17.37 -11.01 5.80
C ARG A 195 16.67 -12.34 5.54
N LYS A 196 17.25 -13.44 6.01
CA LYS A 196 16.66 -14.77 5.79
C LYS A 196 15.39 -14.97 6.60
N ARG A 197 15.40 -14.62 7.88
CA ARG A 197 14.25 -14.74 8.81
C ARG A 197 14.33 -13.73 9.95
N PHE A 198 13.21 -13.53 10.61
CA PHE A 198 13.09 -12.94 11.94
C PHE A 198 12.50 -13.96 12.90
N GLU A 199 13.06 -14.05 14.11
CA GLU A 199 12.38 -14.78 15.19
C GLU A 199 11.23 -13.93 15.71
N PRO A 200 10.02 -14.52 15.87
CA PRO A 200 8.88 -13.82 16.44
C PRO A 200 9.09 -13.57 17.95
N GLU A 201 9.61 -12.41 18.26
CA GLU A 201 9.86 -11.94 19.62
C GLU A 201 9.29 -10.53 19.79
N ALA A 202 8.77 -10.23 21.00
CA ALA A 202 8.27 -8.89 21.29
C ALA A 202 9.42 -7.89 21.50
N THR A 203 10.22 -7.65 20.44
CA THR A 203 11.35 -6.71 20.42
C THR A 203 11.07 -5.54 19.49
N PRO A 204 11.66 -4.35 19.73
CA PRO A 204 11.54 -3.22 18.80
C PRO A 204 12.05 -3.55 17.38
N ALA A 205 13.08 -4.38 17.25
CA ALA A 205 13.64 -4.75 15.94
C ALA A 205 12.67 -5.62 15.11
N TYR A 206 11.97 -6.54 15.76
CA TYR A 206 10.91 -7.31 15.09
C TYR A 206 9.68 -6.46 14.84
N GLY A 207 9.35 -5.54 15.75
CA GLY A 207 8.28 -4.55 15.56
C GLY A 207 8.52 -3.62 14.39
N ASP A 208 9.77 -3.16 14.19
CA ASP A 208 10.18 -2.39 13.01
C ASP A 208 9.89 -3.17 11.71
N TYR A 209 10.32 -4.43 11.64
CA TYR A 209 10.05 -5.29 10.50
C TYR A 209 8.54 -5.46 10.24
N LEU A 210 7.75 -5.72 11.30
CA LEU A 210 6.30 -5.86 11.16
C LEU A 210 5.62 -4.56 10.73
N ALA A 211 5.99 -3.43 11.34
CA ALA A 211 5.32 -2.15 11.07
C ALA A 211 5.72 -1.54 9.72
N ASN A 212 6.98 -1.70 9.28
CA ASN A 212 7.45 -1.07 8.06
C ASN A 212 7.44 -1.98 6.84
N VAL A 213 7.62 -3.28 7.00
CA VAL A 213 7.75 -4.21 5.88
C VAL A 213 6.49 -5.05 5.69
N VAL A 214 6.02 -5.74 6.73
CA VAL A 214 4.91 -6.69 6.61
C VAL A 214 3.56 -5.95 6.65
N GLY A 215 3.31 -5.20 7.72
CA GLY A 215 2.05 -4.48 7.94
C GLY A 215 1.97 -3.14 7.23
N ARG A 216 3.11 -2.59 6.81
CA ARG A 216 3.24 -1.33 6.07
C ARG A 216 2.51 -0.14 6.73
N CYS A 217 2.48 -0.11 8.06
CA CYS A 217 1.80 0.93 8.84
C CYS A 217 2.34 2.33 8.50
N GLN A 218 3.65 2.42 8.21
CA GLN A 218 4.31 3.65 7.78
C GLN A 218 3.65 4.28 6.55
N SER A 219 3.11 3.47 5.63
CA SER A 219 2.49 3.96 4.39
C SER A 219 1.31 4.89 4.61
N CYS A 220 0.55 4.66 5.68
CA CYS A 220 -0.59 5.51 6.05
C CYS A 220 -0.22 6.50 7.16
N HIS A 221 0.67 6.12 8.09
CA HIS A 221 0.99 6.93 9.25
C HIS A 221 2.22 7.84 9.07
N THR A 222 2.69 8.05 7.85
CA THR A 222 3.75 9.01 7.54
C THR A 222 3.29 9.95 6.44
N PRO A 223 3.52 11.27 6.57
CA PRO A 223 3.20 12.21 5.51
C PRO A 223 3.89 11.82 4.21
N ARG A 224 3.16 11.83 3.12
CA ARG A 224 3.74 11.51 1.80
C ARG A 224 3.14 12.33 0.67
N SER A 225 3.91 12.48 -0.39
CA SER A 225 3.44 13.05 -1.64
C SER A 225 2.46 12.09 -2.32
N LEU A 226 1.25 12.52 -2.56
CA LEU A 226 0.30 11.76 -3.38
C LEU A 226 0.76 11.65 -4.85
N LYS A 227 1.63 12.55 -5.30
CA LYS A 227 2.15 12.58 -6.67
C LYS A 227 3.29 11.57 -6.89
N THR A 228 4.24 11.51 -5.96
CA THR A 228 5.45 10.65 -6.10
C THR A 228 5.43 9.44 -5.18
N GLY A 229 4.55 9.42 -4.16
CA GLY A 229 4.52 8.41 -3.11
C GLY A 229 5.68 8.49 -2.13
N GLU A 230 6.55 9.50 -2.23
CA GLU A 230 7.69 9.69 -1.32
C GLU A 230 7.22 10.18 0.05
N PHE A 231 7.86 9.70 1.10
CA PHE A 231 7.65 10.22 2.44
C PHE A 231 8.22 11.63 2.55
N LEU A 232 7.39 12.56 3.05
CA LEU A 232 7.71 14.00 3.13
C LEU A 232 8.01 14.49 4.55
N GLY A 233 7.92 13.62 5.54
CA GLY A 233 8.06 14.01 6.93
C GLY A 233 8.55 12.89 7.81
N PRO A 234 8.61 13.13 9.13
CA PRO A 234 9.02 12.13 10.08
C PRO A 234 8.13 10.90 10.04
N SER A 235 8.75 9.72 10.16
CA SER A 235 8.03 8.45 10.16
C SER A 235 7.02 8.39 11.29
N PHE A 236 5.84 7.86 10.99
CA PHE A 236 4.74 7.67 11.93
C PHE A 236 4.14 8.93 12.54
N SER A 237 4.47 10.12 12.03
CA SER A 237 3.87 11.38 12.52
C SER A 237 2.43 11.61 12.03
N GLY A 238 1.84 10.73 11.25
CA GLY A 238 0.45 10.80 10.77
C GLY A 238 0.20 11.88 9.72
N GLY A 239 -1.06 12.32 9.60
CA GLY A 239 -1.46 13.44 8.76
C GLY A 239 -1.88 13.08 7.33
N LEU A 240 -1.92 11.80 6.95
CA LEU A 240 -2.51 11.39 5.67
C LEU A 240 -4.03 11.30 5.82
N ALA A 241 -4.75 11.92 4.88
CA ALA A 241 -6.20 11.97 4.90
C ALA A 241 -6.83 11.03 3.87
N PHE A 242 -7.92 10.38 4.28
CA PHE A 242 -8.77 9.53 3.46
C PHE A 242 -10.21 10.01 3.53
N LYS A 243 -10.90 10.08 2.40
CA LYS A 243 -12.35 10.34 2.41
C LYS A 243 -13.09 9.09 2.86
N ALA A 244 -14.06 9.24 3.75
CA ALA A 244 -14.95 8.15 4.12
C ALA A 244 -15.80 7.72 2.91
N HIS A 245 -15.90 6.42 2.66
CA HIS A 245 -16.66 5.89 1.53
C HIS A 245 -18.18 5.88 1.82
N ALA A 246 -18.55 5.49 3.04
CA ALA A 246 -19.94 5.37 3.44
C ALA A 246 -20.55 6.67 4.01
N THR A 247 -19.71 7.64 4.42
CA THR A 247 -20.16 8.87 5.07
C THR A 247 -19.64 10.09 4.30
N PRO A 248 -20.39 10.63 3.34
CA PRO A 248 -19.98 11.81 2.60
C PRO A 248 -19.67 13.01 3.51
N GLY A 249 -18.60 13.76 3.19
CA GLY A 249 -18.20 14.93 3.98
C GLY A 249 -17.41 14.60 5.25
N VAL A 250 -16.97 13.35 5.42
CA VAL A 250 -16.10 12.91 6.50
C VAL A 250 -14.73 12.52 5.96
N HIS A 251 -13.69 12.95 6.68
CA HIS A 251 -12.30 12.58 6.44
C HIS A 251 -11.74 11.80 7.63
N TYR A 252 -11.00 10.74 7.34
CA TYR A 252 -10.16 10.05 8.31
C TYR A 252 -8.73 10.54 8.16
N VAL A 253 -8.22 11.21 9.18
CA VAL A 253 -6.84 11.69 9.24
C VAL A 253 -6.03 10.77 10.13
N THR A 254 -4.94 10.21 9.61
CA THR A 254 -4.12 9.27 10.37
C THR A 254 -3.47 9.95 11.57
N PRO A 255 -3.60 9.38 12.78
CA PRO A 255 -3.03 9.96 13.98
C PRO A 255 -1.49 9.86 13.97
N ASN A 256 -0.88 10.71 14.78
CA ASN A 256 0.52 10.62 15.14
C ASN A 256 0.76 9.40 16.04
N LEU A 257 1.53 8.41 15.55
CA LEU A 257 1.88 7.18 16.29
C LEU A 257 3.24 7.28 17.00
N THR A 258 3.87 8.44 17.04
CA THR A 258 5.08 8.61 17.85
C THR A 258 4.70 8.82 19.33
N PRO A 259 5.65 8.62 20.29
CA PRO A 259 5.38 8.78 21.70
C PRO A 259 5.49 10.27 22.15
N ASP A 260 5.04 11.21 21.30
CA ASP A 260 4.99 12.62 21.64
C ASP A 260 3.90 12.85 22.70
N PRO A 261 4.22 13.50 23.84
CA PRO A 261 3.31 13.61 24.97
C PRO A 261 2.06 14.47 24.71
N GLU A 262 2.10 15.35 23.72
CA GLU A 262 1.00 16.26 23.43
C GLU A 262 0.13 15.82 22.25
N THR A 263 0.74 15.23 21.21
CA THR A 263 0.07 14.94 19.94
C THR A 263 0.14 13.48 19.52
N GLY A 264 0.96 12.67 20.18
CA GLY A 264 1.17 11.25 19.83
C GLY A 264 0.25 10.33 20.63
N ILE A 265 -0.53 9.49 19.95
CA ILE A 265 -1.44 8.56 20.65
C ILE A 265 -0.69 7.47 21.42
N MET A 266 0.54 7.14 21.02
CA MET A 266 1.34 6.11 21.70
C MET A 266 1.81 6.55 23.09
N ALA A 267 1.91 7.86 23.36
CA ALA A 267 2.27 8.37 24.69
C ALA A 267 1.21 8.05 25.75
N ALA A 268 -0.06 7.99 25.33
CA ALA A 268 -1.18 7.72 26.23
C ALA A 268 -1.54 6.23 26.37
N TRP A 269 -1.02 5.36 25.48
CA TRP A 269 -1.38 3.96 25.45
C TRP A 269 -0.36 3.09 26.15
N THR A 270 -0.83 2.15 26.96
CA THR A 270 -0.02 1.05 27.46
C THR A 270 0.07 -0.06 26.41
N GLU A 271 1.03 -0.97 26.57
CA GLU A 271 1.20 -2.13 25.69
C GLU A 271 -0.08 -2.99 25.64
N ASP A 272 -0.73 -3.20 26.78
CA ASP A 272 -1.98 -3.98 26.85
C ASP A 272 -3.16 -3.21 26.21
N ALA A 273 -3.25 -1.90 26.38
CA ALA A 273 -4.26 -1.09 25.72
C ALA A 273 -4.12 -1.13 24.19
N PHE A 274 -2.90 -1.11 23.66
CA PHE A 274 -2.65 -1.27 22.24
C PHE A 274 -3.12 -2.62 21.72
N VAL A 275 -2.78 -3.71 22.41
CA VAL A 275 -3.22 -5.07 22.06
C VAL A 275 -4.75 -5.15 22.09
N GLU A 276 -5.40 -4.60 23.13
CA GLU A 276 -6.87 -4.60 23.25
C GLU A 276 -7.54 -3.85 22.10
N VAL A 277 -7.04 -2.67 21.72
CA VAL A 277 -7.58 -1.89 20.62
C VAL A 277 -7.48 -2.67 19.30
N MET A 278 -6.35 -3.31 19.03
CA MET A 278 -6.18 -4.13 17.83
C MET A 278 -7.11 -5.36 17.83
N ARG A 279 -7.37 -5.97 18.98
CA ARG A 279 -8.30 -7.11 19.14
C ARG A 279 -9.76 -6.70 18.99
N ARG A 280 -10.14 -5.54 19.51
CA ARG A 280 -11.50 -4.99 19.40
C ARG A 280 -11.88 -4.77 17.93
N GLY A 281 -10.94 -4.33 17.11
CA GLY A 281 -11.17 -4.05 15.69
C GLY A 281 -11.61 -2.61 15.44
N ALA A 282 -12.42 -2.41 14.41
CA ALA A 282 -12.76 -1.07 13.92
C ALA A 282 -13.30 -0.13 15.03
N LEU A 283 -12.58 0.95 15.26
CA LEU A 283 -12.98 2.02 16.18
C LEU A 283 -14.02 2.95 15.55
N PHE A 284 -14.06 3.03 14.23
CA PHE A 284 -14.97 3.87 13.45
C PHE A 284 -15.55 3.05 12.30
N ALA A 285 -16.81 3.24 12.01
CA ALA A 285 -17.41 2.71 10.79
C ALA A 285 -16.62 3.20 9.58
N ASP A 286 -16.41 2.33 8.60
CA ASP A 286 -15.73 2.68 7.35
C ASP A 286 -14.26 3.14 7.51
N SER A 287 -13.61 2.74 8.61
CA SER A 287 -12.19 3.02 8.82
C SER A 287 -11.33 2.37 7.73
N PRO A 288 -10.34 3.10 7.16
CA PRO A 288 -9.44 2.53 6.15
C PRO A 288 -8.42 1.53 6.70
N ILE A 289 -8.31 1.41 8.02
CA ILE A 289 -7.39 0.45 8.66
C ILE A 289 -7.91 -0.98 8.45
N PRO A 290 -7.03 -1.94 8.09
CA PRO A 290 -7.40 -3.35 7.90
C PRO A 290 -7.62 -4.08 9.24
N TRP A 291 -8.60 -3.61 10.02
CA TRP A 291 -8.89 -4.11 11.38
C TRP A 291 -9.17 -5.62 11.41
N GLY A 292 -9.88 -6.13 10.39
CA GLY A 292 -10.19 -7.56 10.29
C GLY A 292 -8.95 -8.43 10.20
N SER A 293 -7.94 -7.96 9.50
CA SER A 293 -6.64 -8.62 9.40
C SER A 293 -5.80 -8.42 10.66
N TYR A 294 -5.67 -7.20 11.15
CA TYR A 294 -4.79 -6.90 12.28
C TYR A 294 -5.27 -7.52 13.61
N ARG A 295 -6.57 -7.67 13.83
CA ARG A 295 -7.08 -8.39 15.00
C ARG A 295 -6.66 -9.86 15.06
N ARG A 296 -6.19 -10.44 13.96
CA ARG A 296 -5.68 -11.81 13.86
C ARG A 296 -4.20 -11.93 14.22
N MET A 297 -3.49 -10.81 14.38
CA MET A 297 -2.08 -10.84 14.75
C MET A 297 -1.87 -11.47 16.13
N THR A 298 -0.76 -12.16 16.33
CA THR A 298 -0.41 -12.70 17.65
C THR A 298 -0.13 -11.57 18.64
N ASP A 299 -0.25 -11.86 19.94
CA ASP A 299 0.11 -10.88 20.97
C ASP A 299 1.59 -10.51 20.91
N VAL A 300 2.46 -11.46 20.55
CA VAL A 300 3.89 -11.21 20.37
C VAL A 300 4.11 -10.16 19.29
N ASP A 301 3.43 -10.29 18.16
CA ASP A 301 3.56 -9.36 17.04
C ASP A 301 3.01 -7.97 17.38
N LEU A 302 1.85 -7.90 18.03
CA LEU A 302 1.27 -6.63 18.47
C LEU A 302 2.15 -5.93 19.50
N ARG A 303 2.69 -6.68 20.49
CA ARG A 303 3.62 -6.13 21.48
C ARG A 303 4.94 -5.67 20.84
N ALA A 304 5.44 -6.40 19.85
CA ALA A 304 6.62 -5.98 19.09
C ALA A 304 6.38 -4.63 18.38
N ILE A 305 5.26 -4.49 17.69
CA ILE A 305 4.88 -3.23 17.03
C ILE A 305 4.75 -2.09 18.05
N TYR A 306 4.07 -2.33 19.18
CA TYR A 306 3.95 -1.33 20.24
C TYR A 306 5.33 -0.85 20.71
N ARG A 307 6.23 -1.80 21.04
CA ARG A 307 7.58 -1.49 21.53
C ARG A 307 8.41 -0.72 20.52
N TYR A 308 8.25 -1.05 19.24
CA TYR A 308 8.89 -0.28 18.16
C TYR A 308 8.35 1.15 18.09
N LEU A 309 7.03 1.33 18.02
CA LEU A 309 6.42 2.66 17.93
C LEU A 309 6.73 3.52 19.15
N HIS A 310 6.75 2.92 20.34
CA HIS A 310 7.09 3.60 21.60
C HIS A 310 8.58 3.94 21.72
N ALA A 311 9.45 3.26 21.00
CA ALA A 311 10.88 3.55 20.93
C ALA A 311 11.26 4.61 19.89
N LEU A 312 10.29 5.08 19.09
CA LEU A 312 10.54 6.16 18.12
C LEU A 312 10.86 7.47 18.82
N ALA A 313 11.63 8.33 18.15
CA ALA A 313 11.78 9.70 18.60
C ALA A 313 10.41 10.41 18.59
N PRO A 314 10.03 11.12 19.67
CA PRO A 314 8.78 11.89 19.69
C PRO A 314 8.79 12.99 18.62
N VAL A 315 7.68 13.13 17.92
CA VAL A 315 7.49 14.13 16.88
C VAL A 315 6.24 14.94 17.24
N HIS A 316 6.40 16.20 17.52
CA HIS A 316 5.26 17.09 17.77
C HIS A 316 4.57 17.42 16.45
N ARG A 317 3.35 16.87 16.25
CA ARG A 317 2.52 17.11 15.07
C ARG A 317 1.04 16.99 15.42
N ASP A 318 0.35 18.11 15.49
CA ASP A 318 -1.10 18.14 15.67
C ASP A 318 -1.83 17.90 14.34
N ASN A 319 -2.31 16.67 14.15
CA ASN A 319 -3.14 16.27 13.02
C ASN A 319 -4.64 16.52 13.25
N GLY A 320 -5.02 16.99 14.42
CA GLY A 320 -6.40 17.07 14.87
C GLY A 320 -7.03 15.69 15.16
N PRO A 321 -8.35 15.65 15.35
CA PRO A 321 -9.06 14.39 15.57
C PRO A 321 -8.96 13.47 14.34
N THR A 322 -8.95 12.17 14.59
CA THR A 322 -8.89 11.15 13.51
C THR A 322 -10.09 11.26 12.57
N VAL A 323 -11.26 11.63 13.09
CA VAL A 323 -12.48 11.82 12.28
C VAL A 323 -12.75 13.31 12.19
N GLN A 324 -12.73 13.86 10.98
CA GLN A 324 -12.92 15.28 10.72
C GLN A 324 -14.07 15.50 9.74
N SER A 325 -14.90 16.50 9.98
CA SER A 325 -15.85 16.98 8.98
C SER A 325 -15.12 17.69 7.83
N GLU A 326 -15.76 17.82 6.68
CA GLU A 326 -15.22 18.57 5.53
C GLU A 326 -14.78 20.00 5.93
N ALA A 327 -15.60 20.68 6.75
CA ALA A 327 -15.30 22.03 7.21
C ALA A 327 -14.10 22.09 8.16
N GLU A 328 -13.94 21.10 9.02
CA GLU A 328 -12.79 21.02 9.92
C GLU A 328 -11.52 20.68 9.15
N PHE A 329 -11.61 19.70 8.25
CA PHE A 329 -10.50 19.31 7.40
C PHE A 329 -10.00 20.48 6.54
N ALA A 330 -10.91 21.22 5.90
CA ALA A 330 -10.56 22.40 5.10
C ALA A 330 -9.90 23.52 5.91
N ARG A 331 -10.31 23.72 7.18
CA ARG A 331 -9.64 24.71 8.06
C ARG A 331 -8.21 24.32 8.42
N ARG A 332 -7.92 23.02 8.56
CA ARG A 332 -6.60 22.51 8.94
C ARG A 332 -5.65 22.32 7.75
N ASN A 333 -6.19 22.24 6.52
CA ASN A 333 -5.46 22.02 5.27
C ASN A 333 -5.89 23.05 4.22
N PRO A 334 -5.58 24.36 4.42
CA PRO A 334 -6.03 25.45 3.56
C PRO A 334 -5.46 25.41 2.13
#